data_76851ecb000955e0d6adc40d3e28d36b
#
_entry.id   76851ecb000955e0d6adc40d3e28d36b
#
_cell.length_a   1.000
_cell.length_b   1.000
_cell.length_c   1.000
_cell.angle_alpha   90.00
_cell.angle_beta   90.00
_cell.angle_gamma   90.00
#
_symmetry.space_group_name_H-M   'P 1'
#
loop_
_entity.id
_entity.type
_entity.pdbx_description
1 polymer ?
#
loop_
_entity_poly.entity_id
_entity_poly.type
_entity_poly.pdbx_seq_one_letter_code
_entity_poly.pdbx_strand_id
1 'polypeptide(L)'
;ARKQQQDAIAPVAKAIAAGAQSVMIGSMLAGTDESPGMIMTRRGHRYKASRGMASREANIVRNQKEGNDLTQEEVEEYVAEGVEAAVPYRGKTREVLTQLVGGLQSGMSYSGAHTLEEFQQKAIFVRMTGAGLKESGPHDVEVLT
;
A
#
# COMPACT_ATOMS: atom_id res chain seq x y z
N ALA A 1 10.89 0.89 -7.36
CA ALA A 1 9.92 1.81 -6.73
C ALA A 1 8.71 2.10 -7.64
N ARG A 2 8.89 2.52 -8.89
CA ARG A 2 7.78 2.87 -9.81
C ARG A 2 6.87 1.68 -10.13
N LYS A 3 7.40 0.49 -10.41
CA LYS A 3 6.61 -0.72 -10.69
C LYS A 3 5.69 -1.08 -9.53
N GLN A 4 6.19 -1.10 -8.30
CA GLN A 4 5.37 -1.38 -7.11
C GLN A 4 4.30 -0.31 -6.84
N GLN A 5 4.51 0.91 -7.30
CA GLN A 5 3.54 2.00 -7.21
C GLN A 5 2.42 1.82 -8.23
N GLN A 6 2.74 1.43 -9.45
CA GLN A 6 1.76 1.07 -10.49
C GLN A 6 0.95 -0.16 -10.09
N ASP A 7 1.58 -1.17 -9.48
CA ASP A 7 0.91 -2.37 -8.99
C ASP A 7 -0.14 -2.09 -7.89
N ALA A 8 -0.04 -0.97 -7.18
CA ALA A 8 -1.00 -0.59 -6.13
C ALA A 8 -2.16 0.32 -6.61
N ILE A 9 -1.99 1.01 -7.74
CA ILE A 9 -3.03 1.87 -8.32
C ILE A 9 -4.23 1.04 -8.78
N ALA A 10 -3.97 -0.05 -9.51
CA ALA A 10 -5.02 -0.91 -10.04
C ALA A 10 -5.90 -1.53 -8.93
N PRO A 11 -5.38 -2.05 -7.80
CA PRO A 11 -6.21 -2.50 -6.68
C PRO A 11 -7.13 -1.44 -6.09
N VAL A 12 -6.67 -0.18 -5.95
CA VAL A 12 -7.50 0.92 -5.44
C VAL A 12 -8.67 1.20 -6.38
N ALA A 13 -8.40 1.36 -7.66
CA ALA A 13 -9.45 1.59 -8.67
C ALA A 13 -10.44 0.42 -8.72
N LYS A 14 -9.96 -0.83 -8.67
CA LYS A 14 -10.80 -2.03 -8.63
C LYS A 14 -11.68 -2.09 -7.38
N ALA A 15 -11.15 -1.76 -6.21
CA ALA A 15 -11.91 -1.76 -4.96
C ALA A 15 -13.06 -0.73 -5.02
N ILE A 16 -12.77 0.48 -5.47
CA ILE A 16 -13.79 1.53 -5.63
C ILE A 16 -14.84 1.11 -6.68
N ALA A 17 -14.40 0.60 -7.83
CA ALA A 17 -15.29 0.11 -8.88
C ALA A 17 -16.21 -1.03 -8.40
N ALA A 18 -15.73 -1.88 -7.47
CA ALA A 18 -16.50 -2.95 -6.88
C ALA A 18 -17.46 -2.51 -5.75
N GLY A 19 -17.57 -1.20 -5.48
CA GLY A 19 -18.50 -0.67 -4.50
C GLY A 19 -17.88 -0.24 -3.16
N ALA A 20 -16.54 -0.33 -3.01
CA ALA A 20 -15.90 0.17 -1.80
C ALA A 20 -16.02 1.71 -1.71
N GLN A 21 -16.37 2.20 -0.53
CA GLN A 21 -16.46 3.65 -0.26
C GLN A 21 -15.15 4.20 0.31
N SER A 22 -14.28 3.33 0.82
CA SER A 22 -12.96 3.68 1.33
C SER A 22 -11.97 2.55 1.07
N VAL A 23 -10.68 2.88 1.06
CA VAL A 23 -9.59 1.92 0.87
C VAL A 23 -8.54 2.14 1.95
N MET A 24 -8.23 1.10 2.71
CA MET A 24 -7.15 1.14 3.69
C MET A 24 -5.81 0.90 3.01
N ILE A 25 -4.86 1.81 3.22
CA ILE A 25 -3.51 1.76 2.64
C ILE A 25 -2.49 1.67 3.78
N GLY A 26 -1.71 0.61 3.80
CA GLY A 26 -0.70 0.34 4.84
C GLY A 26 0.72 0.54 4.33
N SER A 27 1.33 -0.50 3.78
CA SER A 27 2.75 -0.57 3.44
C SER A 27 3.26 0.52 2.49
N MET A 28 2.41 1.05 1.64
CA MET A 28 2.80 2.17 0.76
C MET A 28 3.08 3.45 1.53
N LEU A 29 2.26 3.76 2.54
CA LEU A 29 2.44 4.93 3.39
C LEU A 29 3.53 4.70 4.45
N ALA A 30 3.76 3.45 4.87
CA ALA A 30 4.82 3.11 5.80
C ALA A 30 6.23 3.46 5.26
N GLY A 31 6.42 3.54 3.94
CA GLY A 31 7.67 3.94 3.30
C GLY A 31 7.87 5.45 3.14
N THR A 32 6.94 6.29 3.57
CA THR A 32 6.99 7.74 3.35
C THR A 32 7.75 8.49 4.43
N ASP A 33 8.11 9.75 4.16
CA ASP A 33 8.84 10.61 5.10
C ASP A 33 8.06 10.80 6.40
N GLU A 34 6.75 10.97 6.30
CA GLU A 34 5.85 11.26 7.42
C GLU A 34 5.55 10.03 8.29
N SER A 35 5.81 8.83 7.78
CA SER A 35 5.67 7.61 8.57
C SER A 35 6.76 7.53 9.65
N PRO A 36 6.47 7.07 10.87
CA PRO A 36 7.49 6.76 11.86
C PRO A 36 8.40 5.64 11.36
N GLY A 37 9.63 5.62 11.84
CA GLY A 37 10.62 4.62 11.47
C GLY A 37 11.84 5.24 10.79
N MET A 38 12.99 4.66 11.07
CA MET A 38 14.27 5.15 10.56
C MET A 38 14.46 4.76 9.10
N ILE A 39 15.10 5.67 8.35
CA ILE A 39 15.57 5.38 7.00
C ILE A 39 16.87 4.59 7.10
N MET A 40 16.95 3.47 6.40
CA MET A 40 18.14 2.64 6.29
C MET A 40 18.52 2.44 4.83
N THR A 41 19.82 2.31 4.55
CA THR A 41 20.30 1.99 3.21
C THR A 41 20.80 0.55 3.19
N ARG A 42 20.30 -0.25 2.26
CA ARG A 42 20.74 -1.63 2.05
C ARG A 42 20.97 -1.88 0.56
N ARG A 43 22.14 -2.33 0.19
CA ARG A 43 22.51 -2.61 -1.22
C ARG A 43 22.23 -1.43 -2.17
N GLY A 44 22.54 -0.20 -1.75
CA GLY A 44 22.33 1.00 -2.54
C GLY A 44 20.87 1.52 -2.59
N HIS A 45 19.91 0.83 -2.00
CA HIS A 45 18.51 1.24 -1.95
C HIS A 45 18.11 1.71 -0.55
N ARG A 46 17.24 2.73 -0.50
CA ARG A 46 16.69 3.25 0.76
C ARG A 46 15.42 2.50 1.16
N TYR A 47 15.31 2.20 2.44
CA TYR A 47 14.17 1.54 3.07
C TYR A 47 13.79 2.30 4.34
N LYS A 48 12.54 2.14 4.78
CA LYS A 48 12.12 2.53 6.14
C LYS A 48 11.80 1.29 6.96
N ALA A 49 12.19 1.31 8.22
CA ALA A 49 11.72 0.33 9.18
C ALA A 49 10.20 0.51 9.38
N SER A 50 9.45 -0.56 9.26
CA SER A 50 8.00 -0.58 9.45
C SER A 50 7.64 -1.68 10.41
N ARG A 51 6.76 -1.37 11.36
CA ARG A 51 6.20 -2.28 12.34
C ARG A 51 4.70 -2.40 12.14
N GLY A 52 4.19 -3.62 12.00
CA GLY A 52 2.75 -3.84 12.07
C GLY A 52 2.19 -3.48 13.44
N MET A 53 0.97 -2.94 13.51
CA MET A 53 0.30 -2.59 14.78
C MET A 53 0.12 -3.79 15.71
N ALA A 54 0.04 -5.00 15.15
CA ALA A 54 -0.04 -6.26 15.86
C ALA A 54 1.33 -6.91 16.11
N SER A 55 2.45 -6.19 15.95
CA SER A 55 3.76 -6.68 16.34
C SER A 55 3.93 -6.61 17.86
N ARG A 56 4.77 -7.50 18.41
CA ARG A 56 5.08 -7.55 19.85
C ARG A 56 5.59 -6.19 20.35
N GLU A 57 6.51 -5.58 19.62
CA GLU A 57 7.14 -4.30 19.97
C GLU A 57 6.13 -3.13 19.91
N ALA A 58 5.21 -3.15 18.96
CA ALA A 58 4.17 -2.12 18.87
C ALA A 58 3.18 -2.22 20.04
N ASN A 59 2.86 -3.44 20.49
CA ASN A 59 2.01 -3.67 21.64
C ASN A 59 2.67 -3.21 22.94
N ILE A 60 3.95 -3.55 23.15
CA ILE A 60 4.70 -3.10 24.34
C ILE A 60 4.71 -1.57 24.41
N VAL A 61 5.07 -0.90 23.31
CA VAL A 61 5.11 0.59 23.27
C VAL A 61 3.73 1.20 23.50
N ARG A 62 2.66 0.59 22.99
CA ARG A 62 1.29 1.05 23.23
C ARG A 62 0.92 0.94 24.71
N ASN A 63 1.13 -0.22 25.32
CA ASN A 63 0.83 -0.41 26.76
C ASN A 63 1.62 0.53 27.66
N GLN A 64 2.91 0.75 27.37
CA GLN A 64 3.72 1.75 28.10
C GLN A 64 3.15 3.17 27.98
N LYS A 65 2.64 3.57 26.81
CA LYS A 65 2.01 4.89 26.61
C LYS A 65 0.66 5.02 27.32
N GLU A 66 -0.05 3.93 27.45
CA GLU A 66 -1.34 3.85 28.15
C GLU A 66 -1.17 3.71 29.68
N GLY A 67 0.07 3.65 30.17
CA GLY A 67 0.40 3.52 31.59
C GLY A 67 0.20 2.10 32.15
N ASN A 68 0.11 1.11 31.27
CA ASN A 68 0.03 -0.30 31.61
C ASN A 68 1.43 -0.91 31.52
N ASP A 69 2.07 -1.15 32.64
CA ASP A 69 3.32 -1.92 32.69
C ASP A 69 3.01 -3.40 32.51
N LEU A 70 3.35 -3.95 31.35
CA LEU A 70 3.23 -5.38 31.11
C LEU A 70 4.28 -6.14 31.91
N THR A 71 3.86 -7.23 32.55
CA THR A 71 4.79 -8.16 33.21
C THR A 71 5.61 -8.90 32.16
N GLN A 72 6.75 -9.46 32.58
CA GLN A 72 7.62 -10.22 31.68
C GLN A 72 6.93 -11.46 31.13
N GLU A 73 6.05 -12.09 31.91
CA GLU A 73 5.22 -13.24 31.52
C GLU A 73 4.20 -12.86 30.44
N GLU A 74 3.48 -11.74 30.59
CA GLU A 74 2.52 -11.24 29.59
C GLU A 74 3.20 -10.86 28.27
N VAL A 75 4.45 -10.37 28.30
CA VAL A 75 5.23 -10.08 27.13
C VAL A 75 5.69 -11.36 26.42
N GLU A 76 6.02 -12.41 27.16
CA GLU A 76 6.44 -13.73 26.63
C GLU A 76 5.27 -14.52 26.04
N GLU A 77 4.08 -14.44 26.64
CA GLU A 77 2.86 -15.10 26.16
C GLU A 77 2.23 -14.40 24.95
N TYR A 78 2.62 -13.16 24.67
CA TYR A 78 2.04 -12.42 23.55
C TYR A 78 2.44 -13.04 22.19
N VAL A 79 1.44 -13.58 21.50
CA VAL A 79 1.60 -14.09 20.13
C VAL A 79 1.61 -12.92 19.16
N ALA A 80 2.77 -12.61 18.61
CA ALA A 80 2.91 -11.53 17.63
C ALA A 80 2.30 -11.94 16.29
N GLU A 81 1.24 -11.24 15.85
CA GLU A 81 0.66 -11.39 14.52
C GLU A 81 1.30 -10.42 13.50
N GLY A 82 2.00 -9.41 13.97
CA GLY A 82 2.66 -8.41 13.15
C GLY A 82 4.13 -8.71 12.90
N VAL A 83 4.63 -8.28 11.76
CA VAL A 83 6.02 -8.45 11.33
C VAL A 83 6.75 -7.11 11.36
N GLU A 84 7.96 -7.10 11.92
CA GLU A 84 8.89 -6.00 11.72
C GLU A 84 9.58 -6.18 10.36
N ALA A 85 9.44 -5.20 9.46
CA ALA A 85 9.90 -5.31 8.10
C ALA A 85 10.54 -4.00 7.60
N ALA A 86 11.39 -4.11 6.60
CA ALA A 86 11.89 -2.97 5.86
C ALA A 86 11.03 -2.78 4.61
N VAL A 87 10.37 -1.63 4.50
CA VAL A 87 9.60 -1.24 3.31
C VAL A 87 10.41 -0.29 2.44
N PRO A 88 10.31 -0.36 1.10
CA PRO A 88 10.99 0.58 0.23
C PRO A 88 10.63 2.03 0.56
N TYR A 89 11.65 2.89 0.64
CA TYR A 89 11.44 4.31 0.83
C TYR A 89 10.76 4.93 -0.39
N ARG A 90 9.77 5.81 -0.17
CA ARG A 90 8.87 6.33 -1.19
C ARG A 90 8.80 7.86 -1.28
N GLY A 91 9.57 8.58 -0.47
CA GLY A 91 9.50 10.03 -0.42
C GLY A 91 8.27 10.52 0.36
N LYS A 92 7.68 11.61 -0.08
CA LYS A 92 6.57 12.26 0.63
C LYS A 92 5.24 11.54 0.44
N THR A 93 4.46 11.43 1.50
CA THR A 93 3.09 10.88 1.46
C THR A 93 2.24 11.55 0.38
N ARG A 94 2.36 12.87 0.23
CA ARG A 94 1.63 13.62 -0.80
C ARG A 94 1.88 13.08 -2.21
N GLU A 95 3.11 12.72 -2.54
CA GLU A 95 3.46 12.18 -3.86
C GLU A 95 2.81 10.81 -4.08
N VAL A 96 2.81 9.96 -3.06
CA VAL A 96 2.13 8.65 -3.10
C VAL A 96 0.63 8.82 -3.31
N LEU A 97 -0.02 9.71 -2.54
CA LEU A 97 -1.46 9.97 -2.66
C LEU A 97 -1.81 10.56 -4.02
N THR A 98 -1.02 11.50 -4.55
CA THR A 98 -1.23 12.07 -5.88
C THR A 98 -1.23 10.99 -6.97
N GLN A 99 -0.30 10.02 -6.88
CA GLN A 99 -0.24 8.90 -7.82
C GLN A 99 -1.48 7.99 -7.72
N LEU A 100 -1.93 7.69 -6.51
CA LEU A 100 -3.10 6.84 -6.29
C LEU A 100 -4.39 7.51 -6.80
N VAL A 101 -4.57 8.80 -6.51
CA VAL A 101 -5.72 9.58 -6.99
C VAL A 101 -5.68 9.71 -8.51
N GLY A 102 -4.52 10.02 -9.09
CA GLY A 102 -4.36 10.10 -10.54
C GLY A 102 -4.67 8.77 -11.24
N GLY A 103 -4.25 7.65 -10.65
CA GLY A 103 -4.59 6.33 -11.17
C GLY A 103 -6.09 5.99 -11.08
N LEU A 104 -6.75 6.39 -9.99
CA LEU A 104 -8.21 6.27 -9.88
C LEU A 104 -8.92 7.11 -10.94
N GLN A 105 -8.52 8.37 -11.12
CA GLN A 105 -9.06 9.26 -12.15
C GLN A 105 -8.88 8.68 -13.56
N SER A 106 -7.73 8.09 -13.85
CA SER A 106 -7.49 7.40 -15.13
C SER A 106 -8.44 6.22 -15.30
N GLY A 107 -8.63 5.39 -14.27
CA GLY A 107 -9.58 4.29 -14.31
C GLY A 107 -11.03 4.74 -14.55
N MET A 108 -11.45 5.83 -13.90
CA MET A 108 -12.75 6.46 -14.12
C MET A 108 -12.89 6.97 -15.57
N SER A 109 -11.86 7.64 -16.08
CA SER A 109 -11.82 8.15 -17.46
C SER A 109 -11.98 7.02 -18.48
N TYR A 110 -11.23 5.93 -18.33
CA TYR A 110 -11.36 4.75 -19.21
C TYR A 110 -12.73 4.09 -19.16
N SER A 111 -13.44 4.21 -18.04
CA SER A 111 -14.81 3.70 -17.88
C SER A 111 -15.87 4.71 -18.31
N GLY A 112 -15.50 5.92 -18.77
CA GLY A 112 -16.41 6.99 -19.12
C GLY A 112 -17.22 7.52 -17.92
N ALA A 113 -16.66 7.47 -16.71
CA ALA A 113 -17.29 7.88 -15.46
C ALA A 113 -16.75 9.24 -15.00
N HIS A 114 -17.64 10.13 -14.59
CA HIS A 114 -17.32 11.44 -14.04
C HIS A 114 -17.48 11.51 -12.52
N THR A 115 -18.25 10.58 -11.94
CA THR A 115 -18.42 10.43 -10.48
C THR A 115 -18.07 9.02 -10.02
N LEU A 116 -17.87 8.83 -8.71
CA LEU A 116 -17.61 7.51 -8.16
C LEU A 116 -18.81 6.58 -8.32
N GLU A 117 -20.03 7.10 -8.21
CA GLU A 117 -21.27 6.37 -8.42
C GLU A 117 -21.37 5.87 -9.86
N GLU A 118 -21.08 6.74 -10.84
CA GLU A 118 -21.02 6.35 -12.24
C GLU A 118 -19.94 5.28 -12.50
N PHE A 119 -18.78 5.42 -11.84
CA PHE A 119 -17.70 4.44 -11.97
C PHE A 119 -18.12 3.06 -11.48
N GLN A 120 -18.81 3.00 -10.33
CA GLN A 120 -19.34 1.74 -9.80
C GLN A 120 -20.40 1.11 -10.70
N GLN A 121 -21.22 1.94 -11.38
CA GLN A 121 -22.27 1.46 -12.29
C GLN A 121 -21.73 1.04 -13.66
N LYS A 122 -20.72 1.75 -14.18
CA LYS A 122 -20.18 1.55 -15.53
C LYS A 122 -19.01 0.55 -15.60
N ALA A 123 -18.32 0.32 -14.49
CA ALA A 123 -17.16 -0.56 -14.47
C ALA A 123 -17.56 -2.02 -14.74
N ILE A 124 -16.87 -2.64 -15.70
CA ILE A 124 -17.06 -4.04 -16.07
C ILE A 124 -15.81 -4.82 -15.69
N PHE A 125 -15.99 -5.83 -14.85
CA PHE A 125 -14.92 -6.74 -14.48
C PHE A 125 -14.84 -7.90 -15.47
N VAL A 126 -13.67 -8.07 -16.07
CA VAL A 126 -13.40 -9.17 -16.98
C VAL A 126 -12.31 -10.10 -16.43
N ARG A 127 -12.49 -11.40 -16.61
CA ARG A 127 -11.45 -12.35 -16.24
C ARG A 127 -10.43 -12.42 -17.38
N MET A 128 -9.15 -12.21 -17.05
CA MET A 128 -8.06 -12.31 -18.01
C MET A 128 -7.29 -13.62 -17.83
N THR A 129 -6.86 -14.21 -18.93
CA THR A 129 -5.88 -15.30 -18.93
C THR A 129 -4.47 -14.76 -18.73
N GLY A 130 -3.51 -15.61 -18.36
CA GLY A 130 -2.10 -15.20 -18.28
C GLY A 130 -1.54 -14.70 -19.62
N ALA A 131 -1.99 -15.25 -20.74
CA ALA A 131 -1.62 -14.76 -22.07
C ALA A 131 -2.21 -13.36 -22.35
N GLY A 132 -3.49 -13.15 -22.03
CA GLY A 132 -4.13 -11.83 -22.19
C GLY A 132 -3.49 -10.76 -21.28
N LEU A 133 -3.07 -11.15 -20.07
CA LEU A 133 -2.35 -10.22 -19.18
C LEU A 133 -0.98 -9.82 -19.76
N LYS A 134 -0.26 -10.76 -20.38
CA LYS A 134 1.01 -10.49 -21.04
C LYS A 134 0.81 -9.58 -22.26
N GLU A 135 -0.22 -9.85 -23.05
CA GLU A 135 -0.58 -9.09 -24.24
C GLU A 135 -1.02 -7.66 -23.93
N SER A 136 -1.66 -7.41 -22.80
CA SER A 136 -2.06 -6.06 -22.37
C SER A 136 -0.92 -5.23 -21.76
N GLY A 137 0.28 -5.79 -21.67
CA GLY A 137 1.48 -5.08 -21.24
C GLY A 137 2.16 -4.30 -22.39
N PRO A 138 3.17 -3.47 -22.08
CA PRO A 138 3.98 -2.83 -23.10
C PRO A 138 4.74 -3.89 -23.93
N HIS A 139 4.72 -3.78 -25.24
CA HIS A 139 5.45 -4.64 -26.18
C HIS A 139 6.63 -3.89 -26.76
N ASP A 140 7.72 -4.62 -27.01
CA ASP A 140 8.91 -4.13 -27.73
C ASP A 140 9.53 -2.84 -27.13
N VAL A 141 9.35 -2.65 -25.84
CA VAL A 141 9.94 -1.52 -25.10
C VAL A 141 10.67 -1.99 -23.85
N GLU A 142 11.82 -1.42 -23.58
CA GLU A 142 12.51 -1.56 -22.31
C GLU A 142 11.97 -0.52 -21.32
N VAL A 143 11.37 -0.99 -20.22
CA VAL A 143 10.84 -0.08 -19.19
C VAL A 143 12.01 0.50 -18.41
N LEU A 144 12.27 1.78 -18.57
CA LEU A 144 13.25 2.51 -17.77
C LEU A 144 12.77 2.60 -16.32
N THR A 145 13.43 1.89 -15.41
CA THR A 145 13.14 1.82 -13.96
C THR A 145 13.87 2.87 -13.16
#